data_4946bff114411e211315f349eb4b12bf
#
_entry.id   4946bff114411e211315f349eb4b12bf
#
_cell.length_a   1.000
_cell.length_b   1.000
_cell.length_c   1.000
_cell.angle_alpha   90.00
_cell.angle_beta   90.00
_cell.angle_gamma   90.00
#
_symmetry.space_group_name_H-M   'P 1'
#
loop_
_entity.id
_entity.type
_entity.pdbx_description
1 polymer ?
#
loop_
_entity_poly.entity_id
_entity_poly.type
_entity_poly.pdbx_seq_one_letter_code
_entity_poly.pdbx_strand_id
1 'polypeptide(L)'
;MKITGRRLVITPALRQHIENRFERLARYEVKLSHLEVILGVSKLQHCAEVVCTMQGRRVQAKASTQEMYATIDQLVDRLGVQIRKHKERQTDHKEPTKRSVRKVPRQALHQEEEELEVIRPVRAVLTLEEAKRRLDPLPGSLVVFTSLSSGKLQILQRIDCDRVVLIDP
;
A
#
# COMPACT_ATOMS: atom_id res chain seq x y z
N MET A 1 12.45 -8.22 13.20
CA MET A 1 11.39 -7.22 12.98
C MET A 1 11.75 -5.95 13.73
N LYS A 2 11.68 -4.77 13.08
CA LYS A 2 11.90 -3.46 13.71
C LYS A 2 10.55 -2.77 13.84
N ILE A 3 10.23 -2.24 15.04
CA ILE A 3 8.98 -1.52 15.30
C ILE A 3 9.35 -0.10 15.72
N THR A 4 8.79 0.89 15.05
CA THR A 4 9.06 2.31 15.28
C THR A 4 7.76 3.06 15.50
N GLY A 5 7.70 3.88 16.55
CA GLY A 5 6.57 4.78 16.83
C GLY A 5 6.88 6.21 16.40
N ARG A 6 6.04 6.83 15.60
CA ARG A 6 6.05 8.27 15.28
C ARG A 6 5.05 8.97 16.18
N ARG A 7 5.52 9.80 17.12
CA ARG A 7 4.69 10.49 18.14
C ARG A 7 3.86 9.52 19.00
N LEU A 8 4.36 8.28 19.15
CA LEU A 8 3.73 7.21 19.88
C LEU A 8 4.79 6.39 20.62
N VAL A 9 4.56 6.12 21.89
CA VAL A 9 5.38 5.19 22.68
C VAL A 9 4.89 3.77 22.42
N ILE A 10 5.81 2.88 22.02
CA ILE A 10 5.49 1.47 21.79
C ILE A 10 5.50 0.75 23.14
N THR A 11 4.32 0.45 23.66
CA THR A 11 4.17 -0.33 24.90
C THR A 11 4.50 -1.80 24.68
N PRO A 12 4.89 -2.54 25.73
CA PRO A 12 5.11 -3.99 25.63
C PRO A 12 3.88 -4.76 25.09
N ALA A 13 2.67 -4.39 25.53
CA ALA A 13 1.44 -4.99 25.06
C ALA A 13 1.21 -4.76 23.56
N LEU A 14 1.48 -3.56 23.08
CA LEU A 14 1.36 -3.21 21.66
C LEU A 14 2.39 -3.98 20.82
N ARG A 15 3.62 -4.10 21.31
CA ARG A 15 4.68 -4.90 20.66
C ARG A 15 4.26 -6.37 20.55
N GLN A 16 3.79 -6.95 21.65
CA GLN A 16 3.35 -8.34 21.67
C GLN A 16 2.17 -8.60 20.72
N HIS A 17 1.21 -7.66 20.64
CA HIS A 17 0.10 -7.77 19.70
C HIS A 17 0.61 -7.80 18.25
N ILE A 18 1.53 -6.90 17.88
CA ILE A 18 2.14 -6.87 16.55
C ILE A 18 2.82 -8.21 16.26
N GLU A 19 3.68 -8.69 17.17
CA GLU A 19 4.41 -9.96 17.01
C GLU A 19 3.46 -11.12 16.78
N ASN A 20 2.44 -11.27 17.62
CA ASN A 20 1.43 -12.33 17.50
C ASN A 20 0.64 -12.26 16.18
N ARG A 21 0.35 -11.05 15.69
CA ARG A 21 -0.35 -10.86 14.41
C ARG A 21 0.53 -11.19 13.21
N PHE A 22 1.79 -10.78 13.26
CA PHE A 22 2.75 -11.07 12.17
C PHE A 22 3.16 -12.55 12.14
N GLU A 23 3.20 -13.27 13.26
CA GLU A 23 3.42 -14.73 13.30
C GLU A 23 2.38 -15.49 12.47
N ARG A 24 1.15 -14.99 12.39
CA ARG A 24 0.11 -15.61 11.54
C ARG A 24 0.45 -15.55 10.05
N LEU A 25 1.29 -14.62 9.62
CA LEU A 25 1.75 -14.54 8.23
C LEU A 25 2.75 -15.65 7.89
N ALA A 26 3.40 -16.27 8.88
CA ALA A 26 4.27 -17.42 8.67
C ALA A 26 3.55 -18.61 8.00
N ARG A 27 2.23 -18.72 8.17
CA ARG A 27 1.39 -19.74 7.51
C ARG A 27 1.43 -19.69 5.99
N TYR A 28 1.79 -18.55 5.41
CA TYR A 28 1.87 -18.41 3.96
C TYR A 28 3.17 -18.99 3.37
N GLU A 29 4.09 -19.51 4.22
CA GLU A 29 5.37 -20.12 3.82
C GLU A 29 6.25 -19.20 2.95
N VAL A 30 6.09 -17.90 3.12
CA VAL A 30 6.87 -16.90 2.39
C VAL A 30 7.91 -16.30 3.32
N LYS A 31 9.18 -16.32 2.89
CA LYS A 31 10.26 -15.67 3.63
C LYS A 31 10.14 -14.16 3.53
N LEU A 32 9.73 -13.53 4.63
CA LEU A 32 9.76 -12.08 4.78
C LEU A 32 11.09 -11.68 5.43
N SER A 33 11.80 -10.76 4.82
CA SER A 33 13.03 -10.18 5.36
C SER A 33 12.88 -8.66 5.48
N HIS A 34 13.75 -8.04 6.28
CA HIS A 34 13.76 -6.58 6.50
C HIS A 34 12.39 -6.01 6.92
N LEU A 35 11.69 -6.73 7.82
CA LEU A 35 10.36 -6.32 8.29
C LEU A 35 10.47 -5.11 9.22
N GLU A 36 9.96 -3.97 8.77
CA GLU A 36 9.86 -2.73 9.52
C GLU A 36 8.40 -2.31 9.63
N VAL A 37 7.94 -2.10 10.86
CA VAL A 37 6.58 -1.62 11.17
C VAL A 37 6.68 -0.22 11.76
N ILE A 38 5.98 0.72 11.18
CA ILE A 38 5.94 2.12 11.62
C ILE A 38 4.51 2.44 12.07
N LEU A 39 4.36 2.84 13.32
CA LEU A 39 3.09 3.26 13.89
C LEU A 39 3.07 4.76 14.12
N GLY A 40 1.94 5.39 13.89
CA GLY A 40 1.76 6.80 14.13
C GLY A 40 0.35 7.13 14.59
N VAL A 41 0.21 8.28 15.26
CA VAL A 41 -1.10 8.83 15.65
C VAL A 41 -1.19 10.25 15.13
N SER A 42 -2.27 10.56 14.44
CA SER A 42 -2.59 11.89 13.96
C SER A 42 -4.00 12.25 14.30
N LYS A 43 -4.15 13.25 15.16
CA LYS A 43 -5.45 13.70 15.68
C LYS A 43 -6.25 12.50 16.25
N LEU A 44 -7.30 12.07 15.55
CA LEU A 44 -8.17 10.95 15.92
C LEU A 44 -7.89 9.68 15.12
N GLN A 45 -6.83 9.67 14.30
CA GLN A 45 -6.51 8.52 13.45
C GLN A 45 -5.21 7.87 13.84
N HIS A 46 -5.25 6.56 13.98
CA HIS A 46 -4.09 5.70 14.13
C HIS A 46 -3.67 5.17 12.77
N CYS A 47 -2.40 5.28 12.45
CA CYS A 47 -1.84 4.84 11.19
C CYS A 47 -0.77 3.79 11.43
N ALA A 48 -0.74 2.78 10.60
CA ALA A 48 0.30 1.77 10.61
C ALA A 48 0.79 1.51 9.19
N GLU A 49 2.09 1.39 9.06
CA GLU A 49 2.76 1.08 7.80
C GLU A 49 3.72 -0.09 8.04
N VAL A 50 3.77 -1.03 7.11
CA VAL A 50 4.77 -2.08 7.10
C VAL A 50 5.53 -2.04 5.79
N VAL A 51 6.84 -2.17 5.89
CA VAL A 51 7.75 -2.36 4.75
C VAL A 51 8.51 -3.65 5.00
N CYS A 52 8.51 -4.53 4.04
CA CYS A 52 9.28 -5.77 4.10
C CYS A 52 9.81 -6.15 2.71
N THR A 53 10.75 -7.06 2.68
CA THR A 53 11.23 -7.66 1.44
C THR A 53 10.72 -9.10 1.39
N MET A 54 10.03 -9.43 0.31
CA MET A 54 9.49 -10.74 0.01
C MET A 54 10.13 -11.26 -1.27
N GLN A 55 10.94 -12.32 -1.16
CA GLN A 55 11.65 -12.91 -2.31
C GLN A 55 12.41 -11.88 -3.18
N GLY A 56 13.11 -10.95 -2.53
CA GLY A 56 13.89 -9.90 -3.20
C GLY A 56 13.08 -8.66 -3.63
N ARG A 57 11.75 -8.69 -3.56
CA ARG A 57 10.90 -7.54 -3.90
C ARG A 57 10.46 -6.79 -2.64
N ARG A 58 10.46 -5.47 -2.71
CA ARG A 58 9.95 -4.62 -1.64
C ARG A 58 8.43 -4.62 -1.67
N VAL A 59 7.81 -4.96 -0.55
CA VAL A 59 6.37 -4.96 -0.33
C VAL A 59 6.05 -3.95 0.75
N GLN A 60 5.01 -3.16 0.53
CA GLN A 60 4.55 -2.14 1.47
C GLN A 60 3.04 -2.25 1.64
N ALA A 61 2.58 -2.23 2.89
CA ALA A 61 1.17 -2.11 3.20
C ALA A 61 0.95 -0.99 4.21
N LYS A 62 -0.22 -0.35 4.15
CA LYS A 62 -0.61 0.74 5.05
C LYS A 62 -2.06 0.55 5.48
N ALA A 63 -2.35 0.94 6.72
CA ALA A 63 -3.70 0.95 7.26
C ALA A 63 -3.91 2.17 8.17
N SER A 64 -5.16 2.61 8.28
CA SER A 64 -5.53 3.69 9.19
C SER A 64 -6.95 3.45 9.71
N THR A 65 -7.13 3.54 11.03
CA THR A 65 -8.43 3.43 11.72
C THR A 65 -8.47 4.35 12.93
N GLN A 66 -9.55 4.32 13.67
CA GLN A 66 -9.70 5.09 14.92
C GLN A 66 -9.04 4.43 16.14
N GLU A 67 -8.60 3.16 16.02
CA GLU A 67 -7.95 2.41 17.10
C GLU A 67 -6.68 1.73 16.63
N MET A 68 -5.63 1.75 17.48
CA MET A 68 -4.32 1.23 17.11
C MET A 68 -4.33 -0.28 16.87
N TYR A 69 -5.01 -1.04 17.73
CA TYR A 69 -5.08 -2.50 17.59
C TYR A 69 -5.82 -2.89 16.30
N ALA A 70 -6.95 -2.25 16.01
CA ALA A 70 -7.69 -2.44 14.76
C ALA A 70 -6.86 -2.04 13.52
N THR A 71 -6.03 -0.98 13.65
CA THR A 71 -5.13 -0.55 12.58
C THR A 71 -4.09 -1.61 12.27
N ILE A 72 -3.51 -2.22 13.31
CA ILE A 72 -2.52 -3.30 13.16
C ILE A 72 -3.16 -4.53 12.52
N ASP A 73 -4.36 -4.90 12.95
CA ASP A 73 -5.09 -6.04 12.42
C ASP A 73 -5.35 -5.84 10.92
N GLN A 74 -5.87 -4.69 10.54
CA GLN A 74 -6.13 -4.33 9.14
C GLN A 74 -4.82 -4.29 8.31
N LEU A 75 -3.71 -3.81 8.91
CA LEU A 75 -2.42 -3.80 8.25
C LEU A 75 -1.95 -5.21 7.89
N VAL A 76 -2.04 -6.13 8.85
CA VAL A 76 -1.65 -7.53 8.66
C VAL A 76 -2.53 -8.22 7.63
N ASP A 77 -3.84 -7.97 7.64
CA ASP A 77 -4.77 -8.52 6.66
C ASP A 77 -4.44 -8.04 5.24
N ARG A 78 -4.16 -6.75 5.07
CA ARG A 78 -3.73 -6.18 3.78
C ARG A 78 -2.42 -6.79 3.28
N LEU A 79 -1.45 -6.95 4.17
CA LEU A 79 -0.19 -7.61 3.84
C LEU A 79 -0.42 -9.08 3.45
N GLY A 80 -1.29 -9.79 4.17
CA GLY A 80 -1.68 -11.17 3.86
C GLY A 80 -2.30 -11.33 2.47
N VAL A 81 -3.16 -10.39 2.05
CA VAL A 81 -3.74 -10.37 0.70
C VAL A 81 -2.64 -10.18 -0.37
N GLN A 82 -1.68 -9.26 -0.14
CA GLN A 82 -0.57 -9.05 -1.06
C GLN A 82 0.33 -10.28 -1.18
N ILE A 83 0.65 -10.94 -0.06
CA ILE A 83 1.43 -12.18 -0.02
C ILE A 83 0.73 -13.27 -0.82
N ARG A 84 -0.57 -13.46 -0.61
CA ARG A 84 -1.36 -14.47 -1.32
C ARG A 84 -1.40 -14.20 -2.83
N LYS A 85 -1.70 -12.97 -3.24
CA LYS A 85 -1.71 -12.55 -4.65
C LYS A 85 -0.35 -12.77 -5.32
N HIS A 86 0.74 -12.55 -4.59
CA HIS A 86 2.09 -12.81 -5.09
C HIS A 86 2.36 -14.32 -5.25
N LYS A 87 1.92 -15.14 -4.30
CA LYS A 87 2.06 -16.61 -4.37
C LYS A 87 1.27 -17.19 -5.54
N GLU A 88 0.04 -16.71 -5.76
CA GLU A 88 -0.83 -17.12 -6.87
C GLU A 88 -0.19 -16.83 -8.24
N ARG A 89 0.35 -15.64 -8.42
CA ARG A 89 1.06 -15.26 -9.67
C ARG A 89 2.29 -16.14 -9.97
N GLN A 90 2.94 -16.70 -8.95
CA GLN A 90 4.08 -17.60 -9.15
C GLN A 90 3.64 -19.03 -9.50
N THR A 91 2.47 -19.48 -9.01
CA THR A 91 1.93 -20.80 -9.32
C THR A 91 1.32 -20.85 -10.71
N ASP A 92 0.67 -19.79 -11.18
CA ASP A 92 0.09 -19.71 -12.53
C ASP A 92 1.13 -19.75 -13.66
N HIS A 93 2.40 -19.46 -13.37
CA HIS A 93 3.48 -19.59 -14.35
C HIS A 93 3.95 -21.05 -14.56
N LYS A 94 3.37 -22.05 -13.88
CA LYS A 94 3.80 -23.45 -13.99
C LYS A 94 2.94 -24.34 -14.89
N GLU A 95 1.84 -23.87 -15.47
CA GLU A 95 1.08 -24.65 -16.45
C GLU A 95 0.94 -23.91 -17.79
N PRO A 96 1.64 -24.33 -18.87
CA PRO A 96 1.34 -23.86 -20.20
C PRO A 96 0.15 -24.64 -20.75
N THR A 97 -1.07 -24.12 -20.59
CA THR A 97 -2.21 -24.64 -21.35
C THR A 97 -1.99 -24.37 -22.84
N LYS A 98 -1.82 -25.45 -23.58
CA LYS A 98 -1.70 -25.47 -25.03
C LYS A 98 -2.85 -24.71 -25.68
N ARG A 99 -2.60 -23.56 -26.24
CA ARG A 99 -3.33 -23.03 -27.39
C ARG A 99 -2.33 -22.41 -28.35
N SER A 100 -2.22 -23.06 -29.48
CA SER A 100 -1.38 -22.72 -30.61
C SER A 100 -1.70 -21.36 -31.20
N VAL A 101 -0.72 -20.43 -31.18
CA VAL A 101 -0.59 -19.41 -32.24
C VAL A 101 0.90 -19.11 -32.41
N ARG A 102 1.33 -19.32 -33.66
CA ARG A 102 2.57 -19.04 -34.37
C ARG A 102 3.67 -18.26 -33.64
N LYS A 103 4.83 -18.92 -33.56
CA LYS A 103 6.14 -18.39 -33.20
C LYS A 103 6.60 -17.29 -34.16
N VAL A 104 6.99 -16.16 -33.62
CA VAL A 104 8.01 -15.27 -34.18
C VAL A 104 9.11 -15.15 -33.13
N PRO A 105 10.38 -15.47 -33.45
CA PRO A 105 11.45 -15.37 -32.48
C PRO A 105 11.87 -13.89 -32.32
N ARG A 106 11.65 -13.34 -31.15
CA ARG A 106 12.31 -12.09 -30.74
C ARG A 106 13.21 -12.39 -29.56
N GLN A 107 14.46 -12.10 -29.78
CA GLN A 107 15.58 -12.24 -28.85
C GLN A 107 15.35 -11.46 -27.57
N ALA A 108 15.83 -12.08 -26.50
CA ALA A 108 15.81 -11.64 -25.12
C ALA A 108 16.34 -10.21 -24.93
N LEU A 109 15.49 -9.38 -24.39
CA LEU A 109 15.86 -8.30 -23.47
C LEU A 109 14.87 -8.45 -22.31
N HIS A 110 15.37 -8.93 -21.17
CA HIS A 110 14.64 -8.91 -19.91
C HIS A 110 14.44 -7.44 -19.50
N GLN A 111 13.41 -6.82 -20.04
CA GLN A 111 12.80 -5.66 -19.40
C GLN A 111 11.74 -6.23 -18.47
N GLU A 112 11.92 -6.04 -17.17
CA GLU A 112 10.88 -6.19 -16.17
C GLU A 112 9.76 -5.24 -16.56
N GLU A 113 8.74 -5.74 -17.24
CA GLU A 113 7.50 -5.01 -17.49
C GLU A 113 6.83 -4.87 -16.11
N GLU A 114 7.04 -3.72 -15.46
CA GLU A 114 6.17 -3.26 -14.40
C GLU A 114 4.78 -3.13 -15.02
N GLU A 115 3.87 -4.04 -14.62
CA GLU A 115 2.48 -4.01 -15.02
C GLU A 115 1.85 -2.73 -14.45
N LEU A 116 1.88 -1.66 -15.25
CA LEU A 116 1.30 -0.38 -14.91
C LEU A 116 -0.23 -0.53 -14.85
N GLU A 117 -0.78 -0.54 -13.64
CA GLU A 117 -2.21 -0.43 -13.43
C GLU A 117 -2.63 1.00 -13.78
N VAL A 118 -3.22 1.18 -14.96
CA VAL A 118 -3.72 2.48 -15.41
C VAL A 118 -5.01 2.79 -14.69
N ILE A 119 -4.93 3.53 -13.60
CA ILE A 119 -6.09 4.10 -12.92
C ILE A 119 -6.51 5.36 -13.68
N ARG A 120 -7.72 5.36 -14.24
CA ARG A 120 -8.32 6.56 -14.85
C ARG A 120 -9.18 7.27 -13.81
N PRO A 121 -8.67 8.30 -13.14
CA PRO A 121 -9.46 9.04 -12.17
C PRO A 121 -10.62 9.76 -12.86
N VAL A 122 -11.79 9.72 -12.24
CA VAL A 122 -12.93 10.52 -12.70
C VAL A 122 -12.57 11.99 -12.51
N ARG A 123 -12.55 12.76 -13.60
CA ARG A 123 -12.31 14.20 -13.55
C ARG A 123 -13.52 14.86 -12.89
N ALA A 124 -13.36 15.32 -11.68
CA ALA A 124 -14.37 16.07 -10.95
C ALA A 124 -13.94 17.54 -10.83
N VAL A 125 -14.87 18.46 -11.05
CA VAL A 125 -14.65 19.88 -10.72
C VAL A 125 -14.99 20.03 -9.24
N LEU A 126 -13.99 20.37 -8.42
CA LEU A 126 -14.12 20.42 -6.97
C LEU A 126 -13.47 21.67 -6.38
N THR A 127 -13.94 22.07 -5.24
CA THR A 127 -13.20 22.97 -4.38
C THR A 127 -12.10 22.20 -3.62
N LEU A 128 -11.09 22.89 -3.13
CA LEU A 128 -10.03 22.29 -2.34
C LEU A 128 -10.56 21.57 -1.09
N GLU A 129 -11.61 22.12 -0.48
CA GLU A 129 -12.25 21.54 0.71
C GLU A 129 -12.97 20.23 0.38
N GLU A 130 -13.66 20.16 -0.76
CA GLU A 130 -14.32 18.94 -1.23
C GLU A 130 -13.29 17.88 -1.63
N ALA A 131 -12.19 18.28 -2.28
CA ALA A 131 -11.09 17.36 -2.60
C ALA A 131 -10.46 16.78 -1.33
N LYS A 132 -10.26 17.58 -0.28
CA LYS A 132 -9.79 17.10 1.03
C LYS A 132 -10.74 16.10 1.68
N ARG A 133 -12.06 16.32 1.57
CA ARG A 133 -13.08 15.39 2.12
C ARG A 133 -13.10 14.05 1.39
N ARG A 134 -12.83 14.07 0.07
CA ARG A 134 -12.77 12.85 -0.76
C ARG A 134 -11.46 12.10 -0.64
N LEU A 135 -10.42 12.76 -0.12
CA LEU A 135 -9.12 12.13 0.04
C LEU A 135 -9.18 11.11 1.18
N ASP A 136 -8.96 9.84 0.82
CA ASP A 136 -8.91 8.76 1.80
C ASP A 136 -7.88 9.06 2.90
N PRO A 137 -8.17 8.65 4.16
CA PRO A 137 -7.23 8.82 5.27
C PRO A 137 -5.95 7.99 5.13
N LEU A 138 -5.92 7.08 4.16
CA LEU A 138 -4.77 6.20 3.92
C LEU A 138 -3.59 6.96 3.32
N PRO A 139 -2.37 6.82 3.86
CA PRO A 139 -1.16 7.34 3.25
C PRO A 139 -0.96 6.80 1.83
N GLY A 140 -0.58 7.68 0.90
CA GLY A 140 -0.42 7.35 -0.51
C GLY A 140 -1.70 7.50 -1.35
N SER A 141 -2.87 7.81 -0.72
CA SER A 141 -4.08 8.14 -1.47
C SER A 141 -3.94 9.46 -2.21
N LEU A 142 -4.58 9.57 -3.36
CA LEU A 142 -4.57 10.77 -4.18
C LEU A 142 -5.96 11.07 -4.75
N VAL A 143 -6.24 12.36 -4.96
CA VAL A 143 -7.43 12.86 -5.65
C VAL A 143 -6.98 13.80 -6.75
N VAL A 144 -7.37 13.51 -7.99
CA VAL A 144 -7.14 14.36 -9.14
C VAL A 144 -8.44 15.12 -9.43
N PHE A 145 -8.38 16.44 -9.47
CA PHE A 145 -9.56 17.28 -9.68
C PHE A 145 -9.23 18.54 -10.46
N THR A 146 -10.26 19.13 -11.09
CA THR A 146 -10.15 20.45 -11.65
C THR A 146 -10.61 21.46 -10.60
N SER A 147 -9.75 22.39 -10.24
CA SER A 147 -10.07 23.42 -9.24
C SER A 147 -11.18 24.32 -9.75
N LEU A 148 -12.25 24.47 -8.97
CA LEU A 148 -13.36 25.37 -9.28
C LEU A 148 -12.92 26.84 -9.35
N SER A 149 -11.90 27.22 -8.57
CA SER A 149 -11.42 28.60 -8.48
C SER A 149 -10.47 28.99 -9.61
N SER A 150 -9.60 28.07 -10.06
CA SER A 150 -8.57 28.33 -11.07
C SER A 150 -8.84 27.69 -12.42
N GLY A 151 -9.78 26.74 -12.51
CA GLY A 151 -10.04 25.95 -13.72
C GLY A 151 -8.90 25.00 -14.11
N LYS A 152 -7.84 24.94 -13.30
CA LYS A 152 -6.66 24.11 -13.57
C LYS A 152 -6.81 22.73 -12.96
N LEU A 153 -6.13 21.76 -13.56
CA LEU A 153 -5.99 20.42 -13.02
C LEU A 153 -5.06 20.49 -11.79
N GLN A 154 -5.49 19.90 -10.68
CA GLN A 154 -4.72 19.83 -9.46
C GLN A 154 -4.76 18.41 -8.91
N ILE A 155 -3.70 18.02 -8.18
CA ILE A 155 -3.59 16.71 -7.54
C ILE A 155 -3.38 16.94 -6.05
N LEU A 156 -4.28 16.38 -5.24
CA LEU A 156 -4.14 16.36 -3.79
C LEU A 156 -3.67 14.96 -3.38
N GLN A 157 -2.50 14.88 -2.76
CA GLN A 157 -1.92 13.61 -2.34
C GLN A 157 -1.67 13.60 -0.84
N ARG A 158 -2.05 12.52 -0.17
CA ARG A 158 -1.70 12.26 1.21
C ARG A 158 -0.37 11.51 1.27
N ILE A 159 0.64 12.16 1.81
CA ILE A 159 1.97 11.55 1.99
C ILE A 159 1.97 10.69 3.26
N ASP A 160 1.52 11.28 4.35
CA ASP A 160 1.49 10.66 5.69
C ASP A 160 0.13 10.91 6.35
N CYS A 161 -0.06 10.38 7.56
CA CYS A 161 -1.26 10.61 8.37
C CYS A 161 -1.55 12.10 8.60
N ASP A 162 -0.49 12.93 8.68
CA ASP A 162 -0.57 14.38 8.96
C ASP A 162 -0.29 15.26 7.74
N ARG A 163 0.31 14.71 6.70
CA ARG A 163 0.83 15.51 5.59
C ARG A 163 0.05 15.24 4.31
N VAL A 164 -0.58 16.30 3.83
CA VAL A 164 -1.25 16.37 2.52
C VAL A 164 -0.53 17.41 1.68
N VAL A 165 -0.23 17.05 0.44
CA VAL A 165 0.45 17.93 -0.53
C VAL A 165 -0.48 18.21 -1.68
N LEU A 166 -0.59 19.48 -2.08
CA LEU A 166 -1.24 19.92 -3.30
C LEU A 166 -0.17 20.08 -4.38
N ILE A 167 -0.37 19.42 -5.51
CA ILE A 167 0.47 19.51 -6.68
C ILE A 167 -0.33 20.30 -7.72
N ASP A 168 0.21 21.43 -8.15
CA ASP A 168 -0.34 22.31 -9.18
C ASP A 168 0.60 22.21 -10.40
N PRO A 169 0.26 21.39 -11.40
CA PRO A 169 1.12 21.16 -12.56
C PRO A 169 1.06 22.32 -13.57
#